data_2c1ca5a6b9f78db15bd3a61391c1f474
#
_entry.id   2c1ca5a6b9f78db15bd3a61391c1f474
#
_cell.length_a   1.000
_cell.length_b   1.000
_cell.length_c   1.000
_cell.angle_alpha   90.00
_cell.angle_beta   90.00
_cell.angle_gamma   90.00
#
_symmetry.space_group_name_H-M   'P 1'
#
loop_
_entity.id
_entity.type
_entity.pdbx_description
1 polymer ?
#
loop_
_entity_poly.entity_id
_entity_poly.type
_entity_poly.pdbx_seq_one_letter_code
_entity_poly.pdbx_strand_id
1 'polypeptide(L)'
;AGFVGDGMLNAAVLGDVFTSPTPDQILTGIQAADQGAGVLLIVKNYTGDILNFEMAKDMADMEDIHVEMVVVDDDIAVEDSTYTAGKRGVAGTVLVHKILGHHARQGASLEELVSLGEKIVSSTKTIGVALKAATVPEVGKPGFTLPEDEIEFGVGIHGEPGYRREKIQPSKELAKELVEKTLSSYEQQPQTVGVLVNGMGGTPLMEQFVFMNDVLTLLEDKGVQVTFHKVGNYMTSIDMQGLSLTMIDLATKDWQTALESNVTTISW
;
A
#
# COMPACT_ATOMS: atom_id res chain seq x y z
N ALA A 1 8.90 8.26 0.20
CA ALA A 1 10.37 8.52 0.15
C ALA A 1 11.15 7.61 1.12
N GLY A 2 10.64 7.29 2.29
CA GLY A 2 11.34 6.50 3.31
C GLY A 2 11.72 5.06 2.91
N PHE A 3 11.29 4.59 1.76
CA PHE A 3 11.57 3.25 1.20
C PHE A 3 12.66 3.27 0.11
N VAL A 4 13.28 4.43 -0.15
CA VAL A 4 14.42 4.52 -1.06
C VAL A 4 15.66 3.99 -0.34
N GLY A 5 16.32 3.01 -0.96
CA GLY A 5 17.51 2.38 -0.44
C GLY A 5 17.70 0.96 -0.96
N ASP A 6 18.85 0.37 -0.64
CA ASP A 6 19.23 -0.96 -1.13
C ASP A 6 18.21 -2.02 -0.72
N GLY A 7 17.71 -2.78 -1.70
CA GLY A 7 16.74 -3.86 -1.56
C GLY A 7 15.28 -3.42 -1.57
N MET A 8 14.99 -2.13 -1.85
CA MET A 8 13.64 -1.60 -2.08
C MET A 8 13.62 -0.68 -3.31
N LEU A 9 13.45 0.64 -3.14
CA LEU A 9 13.33 1.57 -4.25
C LEU A 9 14.65 2.27 -4.57
N ASN A 10 14.92 2.53 -5.85
CA ASN A 10 16.04 3.37 -6.29
C ASN A 10 15.70 4.85 -6.21
N ALA A 11 14.45 5.22 -6.51
CA ALA A 11 13.96 6.59 -6.47
C ALA A 11 12.51 6.65 -5.97
N ALA A 12 12.10 7.82 -5.48
CA ALA A 12 10.71 8.15 -5.18
C ALA A 12 10.43 9.58 -5.64
N VAL A 13 9.42 9.74 -6.49
CA VAL A 13 9.00 11.04 -7.00
C VAL A 13 7.83 11.56 -6.18
N LEU A 14 7.95 12.78 -5.67
CA LEU A 14 6.98 13.39 -4.79
C LEU A 14 6.29 14.56 -5.51
N GLY A 15 4.97 14.56 -5.51
CA GLY A 15 4.16 15.75 -5.80
C GLY A 15 3.87 16.55 -4.54
N ASP A 16 2.98 17.53 -4.65
CA ASP A 16 2.42 18.24 -3.49
C ASP A 16 1.57 17.28 -2.64
N VAL A 17 1.24 17.71 -1.41
CA VAL A 17 0.47 16.86 -0.48
C VAL A 17 -0.86 16.42 -1.11
N PHE A 18 -1.07 15.10 -1.15
CA PHE A 18 -2.22 14.46 -1.79
C PHE A 18 -2.41 14.75 -3.30
N THR A 19 -1.33 15.14 -3.99
CA THR A 19 -1.34 15.44 -5.41
C THR A 19 -0.31 14.58 -6.15
N SER A 20 -0.65 14.15 -7.36
CA SER A 20 0.27 13.41 -8.23
C SER A 20 1.45 14.29 -8.65
N PRO A 21 2.67 13.75 -8.73
CA PRO A 21 3.80 14.45 -9.33
C PRO A 21 3.53 14.73 -10.83
N THR A 22 4.17 15.76 -11.36
CA THR A 22 4.06 16.08 -12.78
C THR A 22 4.89 15.14 -13.66
N PRO A 23 4.57 14.96 -14.97
CA PRO A 23 5.31 14.06 -15.85
C PRO A 23 6.81 14.35 -15.93
N ASP A 24 7.21 15.62 -15.93
CA ASP A 24 8.62 16.05 -15.96
C ASP A 24 9.35 15.72 -14.64
N GLN A 25 8.68 15.82 -13.49
CA GLN A 25 9.23 15.34 -12.21
C GLN A 25 9.44 13.82 -12.22
N ILE A 26 8.48 13.09 -12.78
CA ILE A 26 8.57 11.62 -12.89
C ILE A 26 9.69 11.24 -13.85
N LEU A 27 9.80 11.89 -15.01
CA LEU A 27 10.90 11.68 -15.96
C LEU A 27 12.27 11.90 -15.31
N THR A 28 12.41 12.95 -14.50
CA THR A 28 13.65 13.20 -13.74
C THR A 28 13.97 12.03 -12.81
N GLY A 29 12.94 11.44 -12.16
CA GLY A 29 13.10 10.26 -11.32
C GLY A 29 13.50 9.02 -12.12
N ILE A 30 12.92 8.82 -13.30
CA ILE A 30 13.28 7.74 -14.23
C ILE A 30 14.74 7.86 -14.65
N GLN A 31 15.16 9.03 -15.14
CA GLN A 31 16.55 9.30 -15.54
C GLN A 31 17.56 9.08 -14.42
N ALA A 32 17.19 9.43 -13.17
CA ALA A 32 18.05 9.22 -12.00
C ALA A 32 18.14 7.75 -11.58
N ALA A 33 17.12 6.95 -11.84
CA ALA A 33 17.05 5.53 -11.49
C ALA A 33 17.65 4.61 -12.56
N ASP A 34 17.60 5.04 -13.83
CA ASP A 34 18.11 4.22 -14.95
C ASP A 34 19.63 4.03 -14.88
N GLN A 35 20.02 2.78 -15.08
CA GLN A 35 21.42 2.36 -15.19
C GLN A 35 21.65 1.54 -16.46
N GLY A 36 20.78 1.69 -17.47
CA GLY A 36 20.84 0.99 -18.75
C GLY A 36 20.16 -0.38 -18.78
N ALA A 37 19.50 -0.79 -17.70
CA ALA A 37 18.71 -2.02 -17.64
C ALA A 37 17.18 -1.76 -17.72
N GLY A 38 16.80 -0.49 -17.80
CA GLY A 38 15.42 -0.03 -17.76
C GLY A 38 14.92 0.28 -16.35
N VAL A 39 13.73 0.87 -16.28
CA VAL A 39 13.11 1.34 -15.04
C VAL A 39 11.71 0.75 -14.86
N LEU A 40 11.45 0.16 -13.69
CA LEU A 40 10.10 -0.27 -13.29
C LEU A 40 9.44 0.82 -12.46
N LEU A 41 8.32 1.33 -12.92
CA LEU A 41 7.45 2.24 -12.18
C LEU A 41 6.46 1.43 -11.32
N ILE A 42 6.40 1.69 -10.03
CA ILE A 42 5.39 1.13 -9.13
C ILE A 42 4.42 2.26 -8.79
N VAL A 43 3.23 2.18 -9.35
CA VAL A 43 2.24 3.27 -9.35
C VAL A 43 0.99 2.83 -8.61
N LYS A 44 0.53 3.62 -7.64
CA LYS A 44 -0.77 3.40 -7.01
C LYS A 44 -1.88 3.81 -7.97
N ASN A 45 -2.96 3.02 -8.02
CA ASN A 45 -4.07 3.28 -8.91
C ASN A 45 -4.89 4.51 -8.47
N TYR A 46 -4.48 5.67 -8.97
CA TYR A 46 -5.24 6.94 -8.92
C TYR A 46 -5.16 7.59 -10.30
N THR A 47 -6.25 8.17 -10.76
CA THR A 47 -6.36 8.67 -12.15
C THR A 47 -5.25 9.64 -12.51
N GLY A 48 -4.92 10.59 -11.62
CA GLY A 48 -3.84 11.55 -11.86
C GLY A 48 -2.46 10.88 -11.92
N ASP A 49 -2.19 9.91 -11.02
CA ASP A 49 -0.93 9.16 -11.03
C ASP A 49 -0.80 8.37 -12.33
N ILE A 50 -1.82 7.59 -12.71
CA ILE A 50 -1.80 6.78 -13.93
C ILE A 50 -1.49 7.66 -15.15
N LEU A 51 -2.23 8.74 -15.35
CA LEU A 51 -2.03 9.64 -16.50
C LEU A 51 -0.63 10.26 -16.54
N ASN A 52 -0.15 10.77 -15.41
CA ASN A 52 1.14 11.43 -15.36
C ASN A 52 2.32 10.45 -15.50
N PHE A 53 2.20 9.25 -14.95
CA PHE A 53 3.24 8.23 -15.10
C PHE A 53 3.26 7.61 -16.50
N GLU A 54 2.11 7.43 -17.16
CA GLU A 54 2.03 7.03 -18.57
C GLU A 54 2.69 8.08 -19.47
N MET A 55 2.38 9.38 -19.27
CA MET A 55 3.03 10.45 -20.03
C MET A 55 4.54 10.48 -19.82
N ALA A 56 5.02 10.26 -18.60
CA ALA A 56 6.45 10.21 -18.31
C ALA A 56 7.12 8.98 -18.93
N LYS A 57 6.44 7.84 -19.00
CA LYS A 57 6.91 6.64 -19.73
C LYS A 57 7.09 6.97 -21.22
N ASP A 58 6.11 7.61 -21.86
CA ASP A 58 6.22 8.03 -23.26
C ASP A 58 7.38 9.01 -23.48
N MET A 59 7.61 9.94 -22.54
CA MET A 59 8.74 10.86 -22.60
C MET A 59 10.09 10.15 -22.45
N ALA A 60 10.18 9.16 -21.58
CA ALA A 60 11.39 8.35 -21.37
C ALA A 60 11.73 7.48 -22.61
N ASP A 61 10.71 6.95 -23.29
CA ASP A 61 10.87 6.23 -24.56
C ASP A 61 11.52 7.12 -25.64
N MET A 62 11.21 8.44 -25.68
CA MET A 62 11.86 9.38 -26.61
C MET A 62 13.36 9.62 -26.29
N GLU A 63 13.79 9.23 -25.09
CA GLU A 63 15.18 9.32 -24.62
C GLU A 63 15.88 7.95 -24.62
N ASP A 64 15.30 6.95 -25.30
CA ASP A 64 15.79 5.55 -25.37
C ASP A 64 15.91 4.86 -23.99
N ILE A 65 15.12 5.28 -22.98
CA ILE A 65 15.02 4.63 -21.68
C ILE A 65 13.82 3.67 -21.67
N HIS A 66 14.08 2.37 -21.53
CA HIS A 66 13.02 1.38 -21.45
C HIS A 66 12.33 1.43 -20.09
N VAL A 67 11.02 1.68 -20.07
CA VAL A 67 10.22 1.84 -18.87
C VAL A 67 9.03 0.90 -18.89
N GLU A 68 8.82 0.17 -17.82
CA GLU A 68 7.62 -0.62 -17.56
C GLU A 68 6.90 -0.16 -16.29
N MET A 69 5.63 -0.56 -16.13
CA MET A 69 4.79 -0.10 -15.03
C MET A 69 4.00 -1.26 -14.40
N VAL A 70 3.99 -1.29 -13.08
CA VAL A 70 3.09 -2.13 -12.26
C VAL A 70 2.13 -1.21 -11.52
N VAL A 71 0.83 -1.40 -11.73
CA VAL A 71 -0.23 -0.64 -11.06
C VAL A 71 -0.69 -1.40 -9.82
N VAL A 72 -0.69 -0.72 -8.67
CA VAL A 72 -1.13 -1.28 -7.39
C VAL A 72 -2.56 -0.86 -7.11
N ASP A 73 -3.44 -1.84 -6.89
CA ASP A 73 -4.89 -1.70 -6.69
C ASP A 73 -5.41 -2.58 -5.52
N ASP A 74 -4.67 -2.62 -4.43
CA ASP A 74 -4.87 -3.53 -3.30
C ASP A 74 -6.08 -3.23 -2.40
N ASP A 75 -6.72 -2.06 -2.53
CA ASP A 75 -7.85 -1.65 -1.70
C ASP A 75 -9.14 -2.41 -2.04
N ILE A 76 -9.65 -3.19 -1.08
CA ILE A 76 -10.89 -3.95 -1.24
C ILE A 76 -12.15 -3.22 -0.73
N ALA A 77 -12.01 -1.99 -0.27
CA ALA A 77 -13.11 -1.25 0.34
C ALA A 77 -14.12 -0.79 -0.71
N VAL A 78 -13.65 -0.37 -1.87
CA VAL A 78 -14.46 0.14 -2.98
C VAL A 78 -13.98 -0.44 -4.30
N GLU A 79 -14.92 -0.81 -5.17
CA GLU A 79 -14.61 -1.31 -6.51
C GLU A 79 -14.32 -0.15 -7.47
N ASP A 80 -15.03 0.98 -7.31
CA ASP A 80 -14.81 2.22 -8.03
C ASP A 80 -14.88 3.40 -7.06
N SER A 81 -13.96 4.34 -7.16
CA SER A 81 -13.97 5.56 -6.36
C SER A 81 -14.09 6.79 -7.26
N THR A 82 -14.37 7.95 -6.65
CA THR A 82 -14.42 9.24 -7.38
C THR A 82 -13.08 9.59 -8.04
N TYR A 83 -11.98 9.01 -7.59
CA TYR A 83 -10.60 9.34 -7.98
C TYR A 83 -9.89 8.25 -8.75
N THR A 84 -10.55 7.09 -8.97
CA THR A 84 -9.94 5.95 -9.68
C THR A 84 -10.97 5.25 -10.54
N ALA A 85 -10.52 4.74 -11.69
CA ALA A 85 -11.21 3.64 -12.37
C ALA A 85 -10.71 2.33 -11.71
N GLY A 86 -11.60 1.63 -11.02
CA GLY A 86 -11.26 0.44 -10.25
C GLY A 86 -10.78 0.72 -8.81
N LYS A 87 -10.13 -0.27 -8.20
CA LYS A 87 -9.68 -0.22 -6.80
C LYS A 87 -8.49 0.73 -6.64
N ARG A 88 -8.41 1.39 -5.47
CA ARG A 88 -7.28 2.27 -5.12
C ARG A 88 -6.04 1.46 -4.74
N GLY A 89 -4.85 2.05 -4.95
CA GLY A 89 -3.60 1.57 -4.37
C GLY A 89 -3.35 2.19 -2.99
N VAL A 90 -3.15 1.34 -1.98
CA VAL A 90 -2.97 1.77 -0.58
C VAL A 90 -1.78 1.06 0.07
N ALA A 91 -1.86 0.63 1.32
CA ALA A 91 -0.71 0.17 2.11
C ALA A 91 -0.02 -1.10 1.58
N GLY A 92 -0.69 -1.95 0.81
CA GLY A 92 -0.09 -3.10 0.15
C GLY A 92 1.06 -2.74 -0.79
N THR A 93 1.07 -1.52 -1.32
CA THR A 93 2.18 -0.97 -2.12
C THR A 93 3.54 -1.17 -1.45
N VAL A 94 3.62 -1.11 -0.12
CA VAL A 94 4.88 -1.27 0.63
C VAL A 94 5.42 -2.70 0.50
N LEU A 95 4.54 -3.71 0.49
CA LEU A 95 4.93 -5.11 0.27
C LEU A 95 5.40 -5.32 -1.18
N VAL A 96 4.76 -4.67 -2.15
CA VAL A 96 5.18 -4.66 -3.56
C VAL A 96 6.60 -4.08 -3.68
N HIS A 97 6.88 -2.91 -3.07
CA HIS A 97 8.23 -2.32 -3.05
C HIS A 97 9.27 -3.29 -2.51
N LYS A 98 8.94 -3.98 -1.42
CA LYS A 98 9.87 -4.86 -0.71
C LYS A 98 10.19 -6.13 -1.50
N ILE A 99 9.17 -6.77 -2.07
CA ILE A 99 9.38 -8.01 -2.82
C ILE A 99 10.05 -7.72 -4.15
N LEU A 100 9.58 -6.73 -4.92
CA LEU A 100 10.19 -6.38 -6.21
C LEU A 100 11.62 -5.85 -6.05
N GLY A 101 11.89 -5.00 -5.05
CA GLY A 101 13.24 -4.52 -4.78
C GLY A 101 14.23 -5.64 -4.42
N HIS A 102 13.78 -6.67 -3.70
CA HIS A 102 14.58 -7.86 -3.42
C HIS A 102 14.97 -8.59 -4.71
N HIS A 103 14.01 -8.85 -5.60
CA HIS A 103 14.26 -9.56 -6.85
C HIS A 103 15.09 -8.73 -7.84
N ALA A 104 14.84 -7.42 -7.93
CA ALA A 104 15.65 -6.50 -8.72
C ALA A 104 17.13 -6.53 -8.28
N ARG A 105 17.38 -6.48 -6.96
CA ARG A 105 18.74 -6.62 -6.40
C ARG A 105 19.40 -7.96 -6.73
N GLN A 106 18.62 -9.01 -6.97
CA GLN A 106 19.13 -10.32 -7.40
C GLN A 106 19.34 -10.43 -8.91
N GLY A 107 19.04 -9.37 -9.68
CA GLY A 107 19.25 -9.31 -11.11
C GLY A 107 18.08 -9.81 -11.96
N ALA A 108 16.86 -9.83 -11.43
CA ALA A 108 15.67 -10.11 -12.22
C ALA A 108 15.51 -9.09 -13.36
N SER A 109 15.11 -9.54 -14.55
CA SER A 109 14.85 -8.66 -15.70
C SER A 109 13.59 -7.80 -15.48
N LEU A 110 13.45 -6.76 -16.29
CA LEU A 110 12.31 -5.86 -16.21
C LEU A 110 10.98 -6.62 -16.44
N GLU A 111 10.94 -7.51 -17.43
CA GLU A 111 9.77 -8.35 -17.75
C GLU A 111 9.43 -9.33 -16.63
N GLU A 112 10.45 -9.92 -15.99
CA GLU A 112 10.26 -10.80 -14.82
C GLU A 112 9.67 -10.00 -13.65
N LEU A 113 10.15 -8.77 -13.42
CA LEU A 113 9.64 -7.89 -12.36
C LEU A 113 8.20 -7.44 -12.62
N VAL A 114 7.81 -7.15 -13.87
CA VAL A 114 6.41 -6.84 -14.23
C VAL A 114 5.51 -8.03 -13.91
N SER A 115 5.85 -9.21 -14.45
CA SER A 115 5.05 -10.43 -14.23
C SER A 115 4.95 -10.80 -12.74
N LEU A 116 6.04 -10.60 -11.99
CA LEU A 116 6.05 -10.80 -10.55
C LEU A 116 5.18 -9.77 -9.83
N GLY A 117 5.27 -8.50 -10.21
CA GLY A 117 4.51 -7.40 -9.62
C GLY A 117 3.00 -7.59 -9.75
N GLU A 118 2.52 -7.99 -10.94
CA GLU A 118 1.10 -8.31 -11.17
C GLU A 118 0.60 -9.44 -10.25
N LYS A 119 1.40 -10.48 -10.05
CA LYS A 119 1.07 -11.58 -9.13
C LYS A 119 1.03 -11.12 -7.67
N ILE A 120 1.99 -10.29 -7.24
CA ILE A 120 2.03 -9.74 -5.87
C ILE A 120 0.79 -8.87 -5.63
N VAL A 121 0.46 -7.98 -6.56
CA VAL A 121 -0.71 -7.09 -6.47
C VAL A 121 -1.99 -7.90 -6.36
N SER A 122 -2.21 -8.88 -7.24
CA SER A 122 -3.41 -9.73 -7.21
C SER A 122 -3.55 -10.53 -5.91
N SER A 123 -2.42 -10.88 -5.27
CA SER A 123 -2.35 -11.63 -4.02
C SER A 123 -2.44 -10.74 -2.77
N THR A 124 -2.45 -9.42 -2.92
CA THR A 124 -2.46 -8.44 -1.82
C THR A 124 -3.83 -7.79 -1.68
N LYS A 125 -4.36 -7.74 -0.45
CA LYS A 125 -5.67 -7.17 -0.13
C LYS A 125 -5.55 -6.26 1.08
N THR A 126 -6.09 -5.05 0.97
CA THR A 126 -6.02 -4.03 2.03
C THR A 126 -7.38 -3.41 2.28
N ILE A 127 -7.68 -3.13 3.54
CA ILE A 127 -8.84 -2.34 3.94
C ILE A 127 -8.46 -1.42 5.10
N GLY A 128 -8.89 -0.15 5.02
CA GLY A 128 -8.61 0.87 6.02
C GLY A 128 -9.84 1.33 6.79
N VAL A 129 -9.60 1.85 8.00
CA VAL A 129 -10.60 2.53 8.84
C VAL A 129 -10.00 3.79 9.44
N ALA A 130 -10.83 4.80 9.70
CA ALA A 130 -10.42 6.02 10.38
C ALA A 130 -11.37 6.44 11.47
N LEU A 131 -10.79 6.96 12.57
CA LEU A 131 -11.45 7.58 13.71
C LEU A 131 -11.45 9.11 13.59
N LYS A 132 -10.49 9.65 12.83
CA LYS A 132 -10.35 11.09 12.57
C LYS A 132 -9.71 11.30 11.21
N ALA A 133 -10.23 12.26 10.44
CA ALA A 133 -9.69 12.63 9.13
C ALA A 133 -8.31 13.30 9.23
N ALA A 134 -7.56 13.20 8.14
CA ALA A 134 -6.33 13.97 7.97
C ALA A 134 -6.61 15.47 7.83
N THR A 135 -5.68 16.29 8.30
CA THR A 135 -5.70 17.75 8.13
C THR A 135 -4.58 18.17 7.19
N VAL A 136 -4.94 18.58 5.97
CA VAL A 136 -3.96 19.12 5.01
C VAL A 136 -3.48 20.48 5.51
N PRO A 137 -2.16 20.70 5.68
CA PRO A 137 -1.61 21.94 6.27
C PRO A 137 -2.05 23.21 5.53
N GLU A 138 -2.06 23.20 4.19
CA GLU A 138 -2.47 24.35 3.37
C GLU A 138 -3.95 24.71 3.54
N VAL A 139 -4.79 23.71 3.81
CA VAL A 139 -6.25 23.89 3.99
C VAL A 139 -6.58 24.23 5.42
N GLY A 140 -5.84 23.70 6.41
CA GLY A 140 -6.02 23.91 7.84
C GLY A 140 -7.35 23.37 8.40
N LYS A 141 -8.02 22.49 7.65
CA LYS A 141 -9.29 21.85 8.03
C LYS A 141 -9.24 20.36 7.70
N PRO A 142 -9.88 19.49 8.53
CA PRO A 142 -10.03 18.07 8.23
C PRO A 142 -10.76 17.86 6.90
N GLY A 143 -10.37 16.82 6.15
CA GLY A 143 -11.00 16.44 4.89
C GLY A 143 -12.48 16.01 5.04
N PHE A 144 -12.81 15.42 6.19
CA PHE A 144 -14.17 15.13 6.63
C PHE A 144 -14.28 15.25 8.16
N THR A 145 -15.50 15.25 8.70
CA THR A 145 -15.73 15.28 10.16
C THR A 145 -16.42 14.01 10.59
N LEU A 146 -15.94 13.44 11.71
CA LEU A 146 -16.55 12.31 12.40
C LEU A 146 -16.90 12.73 13.83
N PRO A 147 -18.07 12.35 14.38
CA PRO A 147 -18.30 12.35 15.82
C PRO A 147 -17.25 11.52 16.57
N GLU A 148 -16.96 11.87 17.82
CA GLU A 148 -15.93 11.18 18.61
C GLU A 148 -16.21 9.68 18.84
N ASP A 149 -17.47 9.25 18.71
CA ASP A 149 -17.94 7.89 18.90
C ASP A 149 -18.23 7.15 17.59
N GLU A 150 -17.74 7.68 16.45
CA GLU A 150 -17.93 7.05 15.13
C GLU A 150 -16.62 6.68 14.46
N ILE A 151 -16.71 5.71 13.56
CA ILE A 151 -15.62 5.20 12.72
C ILE A 151 -16.05 5.21 11.26
N GLU A 152 -15.14 5.58 10.37
CA GLU A 152 -15.30 5.54 8.91
C GLU A 152 -14.58 4.34 8.33
N PHE A 153 -15.28 3.47 7.59
CA PHE A 153 -14.74 2.30 6.93
C PHE A 153 -14.38 2.58 5.47
N GLY A 154 -13.25 2.02 5.03
CA GLY A 154 -12.81 2.11 3.64
C GLY A 154 -12.21 3.46 3.27
N VAL A 155 -11.58 4.13 4.22
CA VAL A 155 -10.87 5.39 3.96
C VAL A 155 -9.66 5.17 3.05
N GLY A 156 -9.39 6.14 2.18
CA GLY A 156 -8.16 6.19 1.39
C GLY A 156 -7.00 6.83 2.13
N ILE A 157 -5.87 6.94 1.44
CA ILE A 157 -4.62 7.51 2.00
C ILE A 157 -4.43 9.00 1.68
N HIS A 158 -5.34 9.61 0.90
CA HIS A 158 -5.32 11.04 0.55
C HIS A 158 -6.44 11.83 1.24
N GLY A 159 -6.99 11.31 2.36
CA GLY A 159 -8.03 11.98 3.12
C GLY A 159 -9.44 11.82 2.54
N GLU A 160 -9.65 10.91 1.58
CA GLU A 160 -10.97 10.61 1.04
C GLU A 160 -11.83 9.91 2.09
N PRO A 161 -13.14 10.24 2.16
CA PRO A 161 -14.05 9.51 3.02
C PRO A 161 -14.17 8.05 2.58
N GLY A 162 -14.59 7.20 3.51
CA GLY A 162 -14.92 5.82 3.24
C GLY A 162 -16.33 5.64 2.67
N TYR A 163 -16.80 4.39 2.71
CA TYR A 163 -18.12 4.02 2.18
C TYR A 163 -19.18 3.81 3.27
N ARG A 164 -18.78 3.72 4.56
CA ARG A 164 -19.69 3.44 5.66
C ARG A 164 -19.21 4.07 6.96
N ARG A 165 -20.16 4.63 7.72
CA ARG A 165 -19.96 5.13 9.09
C ARG A 165 -20.78 4.31 10.07
N GLU A 166 -20.22 4.07 11.24
CA GLU A 166 -20.92 3.46 12.35
C GLU A 166 -20.27 3.82 13.69
N LYS A 167 -20.89 3.40 14.79
CA LYS A 167 -20.34 3.60 16.11
C LYS A 167 -19.04 2.80 16.28
N ILE A 168 -18.08 3.40 16.99
CA ILE A 168 -16.81 2.75 17.32
C ILE A 168 -17.06 1.47 18.10
N GLN A 169 -16.34 0.43 17.73
CA GLN A 169 -16.45 -0.89 18.36
C GLN A 169 -15.12 -1.26 19.04
N PRO A 170 -15.13 -2.24 19.98
CA PRO A 170 -13.90 -2.80 20.52
C PRO A 170 -12.97 -3.32 19.40
N SER A 171 -11.66 -3.22 19.63
CA SER A 171 -10.63 -3.67 18.66
C SER A 171 -10.89 -5.07 18.12
N LYS A 172 -11.30 -6.01 18.97
CA LYS A 172 -11.57 -7.40 18.58
C LYS A 172 -12.71 -7.52 17.56
N GLU A 173 -13.79 -6.75 17.71
CA GLU A 173 -14.93 -6.77 16.78
C GLU A 173 -14.54 -6.12 15.46
N LEU A 174 -13.79 -5.02 15.51
CA LEU A 174 -13.22 -4.37 14.32
C LEU A 174 -12.27 -5.31 13.58
N ALA A 175 -11.34 -5.96 14.30
CA ALA A 175 -10.41 -6.92 13.72
C ALA A 175 -11.15 -8.08 13.04
N LYS A 176 -12.22 -8.60 13.69
CA LYS A 176 -13.05 -9.67 13.13
C LYS A 176 -13.65 -9.26 11.78
N GLU A 177 -14.24 -8.07 11.71
CA GLU A 177 -14.85 -7.59 10.47
C GLU A 177 -13.80 -7.41 9.37
N LEU A 178 -12.66 -6.76 9.67
CA LEU A 178 -11.63 -6.52 8.67
C LEU A 178 -10.98 -7.82 8.20
N VAL A 179 -10.71 -8.78 9.10
CA VAL A 179 -10.20 -10.12 8.75
C VAL A 179 -11.18 -10.87 7.86
N GLU A 180 -12.46 -10.92 8.22
CA GLU A 180 -13.47 -11.63 7.45
C GLU A 180 -13.64 -11.01 6.05
N LYS A 181 -13.69 -9.69 5.96
CA LYS A 181 -13.81 -8.99 4.69
C LYS A 181 -12.56 -9.20 3.81
N THR A 182 -11.38 -9.16 4.38
CA THR A 182 -10.13 -9.40 3.64
C THR A 182 -10.06 -10.85 3.16
N LEU A 183 -10.34 -11.84 4.01
CA LEU A 183 -10.34 -13.25 3.61
C LEU A 183 -11.37 -13.56 2.54
N SER A 184 -12.56 -12.96 2.61
CA SER A 184 -13.62 -13.15 1.60
C SER A 184 -13.32 -12.53 0.24
N SER A 185 -12.33 -11.65 0.14
CA SER A 185 -11.91 -11.04 -1.11
C SER A 185 -10.94 -11.88 -1.94
N TYR A 186 -10.45 -13.00 -1.39
CA TYR A 186 -9.69 -13.99 -2.14
C TYR A 186 -10.65 -15.01 -2.81
N GLU A 187 -10.33 -15.43 -4.02
CA GLU A 187 -11.09 -16.50 -4.71
C GLU A 187 -11.07 -17.82 -3.91
N GLN A 188 -9.92 -18.10 -3.30
CA GLN A 188 -9.75 -19.22 -2.39
C GLN A 188 -9.07 -18.70 -1.13
N GLN A 189 -9.57 -19.12 0.03
CA GLN A 189 -8.98 -18.69 1.30
C GLN A 189 -7.50 -19.12 1.36
N PRO A 190 -6.57 -18.19 1.56
CA PRO A 190 -5.15 -18.52 1.69
C PRO A 190 -4.90 -19.35 2.94
N GLN A 191 -3.99 -20.31 2.85
CA GLN A 191 -3.54 -21.10 4.00
C GLN A 191 -2.44 -20.41 4.79
N THR A 192 -1.61 -19.62 4.10
CA THR A 192 -0.47 -18.91 4.68
C THR A 192 -0.48 -17.46 4.21
N VAL A 193 -0.40 -16.53 5.15
CA VAL A 193 -0.42 -15.11 4.84
C VAL A 193 0.71 -14.32 5.50
N GLY A 194 1.09 -13.22 4.86
CA GLY A 194 1.76 -12.10 5.49
C GLY A 194 0.75 -11.04 5.90
N VAL A 195 0.93 -10.43 7.07
CA VAL A 195 0.03 -9.41 7.62
C VAL A 195 0.78 -8.12 7.90
N LEU A 196 0.23 -6.99 7.45
CA LEU A 196 0.70 -5.65 7.78
C LEU A 196 -0.44 -4.88 8.44
N VAL A 197 -0.26 -4.49 9.71
CA VAL A 197 -1.08 -3.46 10.35
C VAL A 197 -0.36 -2.12 10.19
N ASN A 198 -0.97 -1.26 9.42
CA ASN A 198 -0.40 0.03 9.05
C ASN A 198 -1.19 1.15 9.73
N GLY A 199 -0.54 1.91 10.62
CA GLY A 199 -1.09 3.13 11.17
C GLY A 199 -1.06 4.26 10.14
N MET A 200 -2.11 5.09 10.13
CA MET A 200 -2.24 6.18 9.16
C MET A 200 -1.58 7.49 9.59
N GLY A 201 -0.83 7.49 10.69
CA GLY A 201 -0.01 8.61 11.16
C GLY A 201 -0.36 9.06 12.57
N GLY A 202 -1.63 9.19 12.91
CA GLY A 202 -2.10 9.66 14.21
C GLY A 202 -2.45 8.57 15.23
N THR A 203 -2.41 7.30 14.86
CA THR A 203 -2.75 6.18 15.76
C THR A 203 -1.51 5.72 16.53
N PRO A 204 -1.55 5.66 17.88
CA PRO A 204 -0.44 5.18 18.67
C PRO A 204 -0.04 3.73 18.35
N LEU A 205 1.26 3.44 18.38
CA LEU A 205 1.77 2.09 18.12
C LEU A 205 1.17 1.04 19.07
N MET A 206 0.93 1.39 20.33
CA MET A 206 0.32 0.47 21.29
C MET A 206 -1.07 -0.01 20.80
N GLU A 207 -1.90 0.89 20.28
CA GLU A 207 -3.22 0.54 19.73
C GLU A 207 -3.08 -0.35 18.48
N GLN A 208 -2.11 -0.05 17.62
CA GLN A 208 -1.81 -0.89 16.44
C GLN A 208 -1.38 -2.29 16.85
N PHE A 209 -0.59 -2.45 17.91
CA PHE A 209 -0.19 -3.78 18.44
C PHE A 209 -1.35 -4.53 19.07
N VAL A 210 -2.27 -3.85 19.78
CA VAL A 210 -3.50 -4.47 20.31
C VAL A 210 -4.33 -5.01 19.13
N PHE A 211 -4.54 -4.20 18.10
CA PHE A 211 -5.26 -4.64 16.91
C PHE A 211 -4.57 -5.82 16.19
N MET A 212 -3.24 -5.80 16.04
CA MET A 212 -2.49 -6.92 15.45
C MET A 212 -2.68 -8.22 16.27
N ASN A 213 -2.65 -8.14 17.61
CA ASN A 213 -2.88 -9.31 18.46
C ASN A 213 -4.27 -9.93 18.21
N ASP A 214 -5.31 -9.08 18.08
CA ASP A 214 -6.66 -9.54 17.77
C ASP A 214 -6.73 -10.18 16.38
N VAL A 215 -6.06 -9.59 15.38
CA VAL A 215 -5.96 -10.14 14.02
C VAL A 215 -5.28 -11.51 14.02
N LEU A 216 -4.13 -11.65 14.69
CA LEU A 216 -3.37 -12.91 14.74
C LEU A 216 -4.20 -14.02 15.37
N THR A 217 -4.88 -13.72 16.50
CA THR A 217 -5.77 -14.67 17.20
C THR A 217 -6.90 -15.15 16.29
N LEU A 218 -7.53 -14.21 15.56
CA LEU A 218 -8.64 -14.54 14.65
C LEU A 218 -8.19 -15.38 13.44
N LEU A 219 -7.01 -15.12 12.91
CA LEU A 219 -6.45 -15.91 11.80
C LEU A 219 -6.09 -17.33 12.24
N GLU A 220 -5.51 -17.48 13.44
CA GLU A 220 -5.24 -18.78 14.05
C GLU A 220 -6.54 -19.58 14.26
N ASP A 221 -7.60 -18.97 14.82
CA ASP A 221 -8.92 -19.58 14.99
C ASP A 221 -9.56 -20.03 13.68
N LYS A 222 -9.23 -19.35 12.56
CA LYS A 222 -9.69 -19.71 11.21
C LYS A 222 -8.78 -20.71 10.49
N GLY A 223 -7.70 -21.17 11.12
CA GLY A 223 -6.73 -22.09 10.55
C GLY A 223 -5.82 -21.48 9.48
N VAL A 224 -5.68 -20.14 9.46
CA VAL A 224 -4.78 -19.42 8.55
C VAL A 224 -3.46 -19.16 9.25
N GLN A 225 -2.36 -19.67 8.68
CA GLN A 225 -1.03 -19.50 9.25
C GLN A 225 -0.46 -18.12 8.86
N VAL A 226 -0.04 -17.35 9.87
CA VAL A 226 0.69 -16.10 9.66
C VAL A 226 2.20 -16.38 9.78
N THR A 227 2.95 -16.24 8.69
CA THR A 227 4.41 -16.49 8.66
C THR A 227 5.23 -15.22 8.58
N PHE A 228 4.61 -14.10 8.26
CA PHE A 228 5.21 -12.78 8.27
C PHE A 228 4.22 -11.77 8.85
N HIS A 229 4.68 -10.87 9.71
CA HIS A 229 3.84 -9.75 10.15
C HIS A 229 4.66 -8.51 10.50
N LYS A 230 4.06 -7.35 10.29
CA LYS A 230 4.61 -6.04 10.67
C LYS A 230 3.54 -5.10 11.21
N VAL A 231 3.96 -4.23 12.13
CA VAL A 231 3.13 -3.16 12.71
C VAL A 231 3.91 -1.86 12.66
N GLY A 232 3.29 -0.79 12.19
CA GLY A 232 3.93 0.52 12.17
C GLY A 232 3.25 1.49 11.21
N ASN A 233 3.80 2.69 11.08
CA ASN A 233 3.35 3.72 10.16
C ASN A 233 4.17 3.66 8.88
N TYR A 234 3.67 2.94 7.87
CA TYR A 234 4.36 2.72 6.59
C TYR A 234 3.75 3.53 5.46
N MET A 235 2.44 3.52 5.34
CA MET A 235 1.67 4.29 4.36
C MET A 235 0.70 5.19 5.11
N THR A 236 1.11 6.44 5.34
CA THR A 236 0.39 7.39 6.19
C THR A 236 -0.45 8.38 5.39
N SER A 237 -1.45 8.95 6.06
CA SER A 237 -2.28 10.05 5.59
C SER A 237 -2.15 11.21 6.59
N ILE A 238 -0.97 11.80 6.67
CA ILE A 238 -0.56 12.92 7.55
C ILE A 238 -0.84 12.57 9.04
N ASP A 239 -1.84 13.21 9.67
CA ASP A 239 -2.25 13.07 11.07
C ASP A 239 -3.53 12.23 11.25
N MET A 240 -3.96 11.51 10.21
CA MET A 240 -5.17 10.67 10.28
C MET A 240 -5.06 9.66 11.41
N GLN A 241 -6.07 9.66 12.30
CA GLN A 241 -6.22 8.61 13.29
C GLN A 241 -6.99 7.46 12.65
N GLY A 242 -6.29 6.40 12.35
CA GLY A 242 -6.81 5.25 11.65
C GLY A 242 -5.72 4.20 11.46
N LEU A 243 -6.12 3.08 10.93
CA LEU A 243 -5.23 2.00 10.54
C LEU A 243 -5.77 1.27 9.30
N SER A 244 -4.90 0.54 8.62
CA SER A 244 -5.29 -0.43 7.61
C SER A 244 -4.74 -1.82 7.92
N LEU A 245 -5.51 -2.82 7.54
CA LEU A 245 -5.12 -4.22 7.54
C LEU A 245 -4.80 -4.60 6.10
N THR A 246 -3.55 -5.02 5.86
CA THR A 246 -3.13 -5.63 4.60
C THR A 246 -2.81 -7.09 4.85
N MET A 247 -3.30 -7.96 3.97
CA MET A 247 -2.90 -9.36 3.88
C MET A 247 -2.35 -9.65 2.50
N ILE A 248 -1.31 -10.47 2.45
CA ILE A 248 -0.76 -11.04 1.22
C ILE A 248 -0.76 -12.55 1.31
N ASP A 249 -1.28 -13.24 0.30
CA ASP A 249 -1.17 -14.69 0.20
C ASP A 249 0.29 -15.09 -0.06
N LEU A 250 0.89 -15.83 0.88
CA LEU A 250 2.27 -16.32 0.82
C LEU A 250 2.33 -17.78 0.35
N ALA A 251 1.65 -18.10 -0.76
CA ALA A 251 1.69 -19.42 -1.37
C ALA A 251 3.11 -19.87 -1.75
N THR A 252 4.05 -18.93 -1.92
CA THR A 252 5.45 -19.20 -2.23
C THR A 252 6.37 -18.73 -1.09
N LYS A 253 7.34 -19.59 -0.71
CA LYS A 253 8.38 -19.22 0.28
C LYS A 253 9.29 -18.10 -0.18
N ASP A 254 9.38 -17.89 -1.47
CA ASP A 254 10.23 -16.88 -2.10
C ASP A 254 9.81 -15.46 -1.68
N TRP A 255 8.52 -15.17 -1.69
CA TRP A 255 8.01 -13.87 -1.23
C TRP A 255 8.22 -13.65 0.26
N GLN A 256 8.08 -14.68 1.07
CA GLN A 256 8.41 -14.59 2.49
C GLN A 256 9.90 -14.25 2.68
N THR A 257 10.79 -14.94 1.97
CA THR A 257 12.24 -14.66 1.99
C THR A 257 12.53 -13.22 1.57
N ALA A 258 11.85 -12.74 0.54
CA ALA A 258 11.97 -11.35 0.10
C ALA A 258 11.52 -10.36 1.18
N LEU A 259 10.39 -10.60 1.83
CA LEU A 259 9.85 -9.75 2.92
C LEU A 259 10.79 -9.71 4.13
N GLU A 260 11.43 -10.84 4.48
CA GLU A 260 12.35 -10.97 5.61
C GLU A 260 13.78 -10.50 5.31
N SER A 261 14.11 -10.31 4.03
CA SER A 261 15.47 -9.91 3.63
C SER A 261 15.87 -8.53 4.17
N ASN A 262 17.14 -8.36 4.51
CA ASN A 262 17.66 -7.08 4.96
C ASN A 262 17.64 -6.03 3.86
N VAL A 263 17.27 -4.81 4.24
CA VAL A 263 17.28 -3.62 3.39
C VAL A 263 17.93 -2.45 4.13
N THR A 264 18.37 -1.45 3.36
CA THR A 264 18.93 -0.22 3.93
C THR A 264 17.99 0.94 3.58
N THR A 265 16.88 1.05 4.31
CA THR A 265 15.90 2.12 4.17
C THR A 265 15.52 2.69 5.54
N ILE A 266 14.91 3.88 5.55
CA ILE A 266 14.50 4.55 6.80
C ILE A 266 13.23 3.92 7.37
N SER A 267 12.29 3.49 6.50
CA SER A 267 10.91 3.19 6.90
C SER A 267 10.53 1.71 6.88
N TRP A 268 11.48 0.79 6.56
CA TRP A 268 11.19 -0.65 6.59
C TRP A 268 11.79 -1.37 7.78
#